data_07254cace5f21f167733e3f9ae4abc4d
#
_entry.id   07254cace5f21f167733e3f9ae4abc4d
#
_cell.length_a   1.000
_cell.length_b   1.000
_cell.length_c   1.000
_cell.angle_alpha   90.00
_cell.angle_beta   90.00
_cell.angle_gamma   90.00
#
_symmetry.space_group_name_H-M   'P 1'
#
loop_
_entity.id
_entity.type
_entity.pdbx_description
1 polymer ?
#
loop_
_entity_poly.entity_id
_entity_poly.type
_entity_poly.pdbx_seq_one_letter_code
_entity_poly.pdbx_strand_id
1 'polypeptide(L)'
;MDVADVIRPYPEVVAHLRQTEDEDYLDHLSKLRGGSEARDAIQDFLNMYGMRCVGEIDITRPRWNECPTTLVQMILGNVRNFEPGESKRRFRQGRQEALKKEREVLEAPRALPDGKEKAEETKGFIDRVRMFIGFREYPKYGMVSRYAVYKRALMAEADRLVQASVIRENEEIFYLNFQELHDAVRTSRVDDELIGQRKNAFKSYQALTPPRVPTSDGEIVTGSYRKDHLLAGALVGLPVSAGTVEGRARVILDIADAELEVGDILVTTFTDPSWTPLLVAIKGHVTEVGGLMTHGAVIAREYGLPTVVGVERATRLILDGQRIRVDGTDGHVEFLD
;
A
#
# COMPACT_ATOMS: atom_id res chain seq x y z
N MET A 1 -0.60 -2.14 14.31
CA MET A 1 -1.08 -1.71 15.64
C MET A 1 -0.88 -2.80 16.71
N ASP A 2 -1.34 -4.03 16.53
CA ASP A 2 -1.22 -5.08 17.56
C ASP A 2 0.25 -5.38 17.92
N VAL A 3 1.16 -5.47 16.95
CA VAL A 3 2.61 -5.57 17.20
C VAL A 3 3.13 -4.38 18.01
N ALA A 4 2.71 -3.15 17.68
CA ALA A 4 3.10 -1.96 18.41
C ALA A 4 2.61 -1.97 19.87
N ASP A 5 1.46 -2.56 20.13
CA ASP A 5 0.91 -2.69 21.49
C ASP A 5 1.77 -3.65 22.36
N VAL A 6 2.35 -4.70 21.75
CA VAL A 6 3.28 -5.60 22.43
C VAL A 6 4.62 -4.89 22.73
N ILE A 7 5.11 -4.07 21.79
CA ILE A 7 6.43 -3.43 21.87
C ILE A 7 6.42 -2.20 22.81
N ARG A 8 5.34 -1.43 22.83
CA ARG A 8 5.23 -0.15 23.54
C ARG A 8 5.62 -0.19 25.03
N PRO A 9 5.32 -1.25 25.80
CA PRO A 9 5.72 -1.33 27.22
C PRO A 9 7.24 -1.46 27.44
N TYR A 10 8.03 -1.66 26.39
CA TYR A 10 9.46 -1.95 26.45
C TYR A 10 10.31 -0.86 25.81
N PRO A 11 10.69 0.22 26.54
CA PRO A 11 11.45 1.34 25.98
C PRO A 11 12.80 0.94 25.35
N GLU A 12 13.45 -0.10 25.88
CA GLU A 12 14.73 -0.62 25.36
C GLU A 12 14.53 -1.23 23.96
N VAL A 13 13.43 -1.95 23.73
CA VAL A 13 13.06 -2.49 22.42
C VAL A 13 12.77 -1.35 21.44
N VAL A 14 12.00 -0.33 21.87
CA VAL A 14 11.71 0.84 21.04
C VAL A 14 12.99 1.59 20.66
N ALA A 15 13.92 1.77 21.62
CA ALA A 15 15.20 2.43 21.36
C ALA A 15 16.07 1.62 20.39
N HIS A 16 16.10 0.32 20.54
CA HIS A 16 16.83 -0.58 19.64
C HIS A 16 16.27 -0.49 18.21
N LEU A 17 14.95 -0.59 18.03
CA LEU A 17 14.32 -0.47 16.72
C LEU A 17 14.61 0.87 16.03
N ARG A 18 14.76 1.97 16.77
CA ARG A 18 15.10 3.30 16.20
C ARG A 18 16.51 3.37 15.61
N GLN A 19 17.42 2.53 16.07
CA GLN A 19 18.82 2.52 15.68
C GLN A 19 19.16 1.38 14.71
N THR A 20 18.17 0.55 14.40
CA THR A 20 18.36 -0.65 13.60
C THR A 20 18.43 -0.30 12.12
N GLU A 21 19.49 -0.76 11.47
CA GLU A 21 19.70 -0.76 10.03
C GLU A 21 19.94 -2.19 9.50
N ASP A 22 20.22 -3.14 10.41
CA ASP A 22 20.57 -4.52 10.07
C ASP A 22 19.33 -5.42 9.93
N GLU A 23 19.34 -6.31 8.95
CA GLU A 23 18.25 -7.28 8.73
C GLU A 23 18.15 -8.33 9.86
N ASP A 24 19.24 -8.57 10.60
CA ASP A 24 19.30 -9.51 11.71
C ASP A 24 18.81 -8.93 13.05
N TYR A 25 18.18 -7.76 13.03
CA TYR A 25 17.74 -7.07 14.25
C TYR A 25 16.81 -7.92 15.14
N LEU A 26 16.03 -8.83 14.54
CA LEU A 26 15.13 -9.72 15.28
C LEU A 26 15.88 -10.65 16.24
N ASP A 27 17.07 -11.09 15.88
CA ASP A 27 17.91 -11.94 16.73
C ASP A 27 18.47 -11.15 17.92
N HIS A 28 18.76 -9.87 17.71
CA HIS A 28 19.25 -8.97 18.75
C HIS A 28 18.17 -8.61 19.76
N LEU A 29 16.89 -8.54 19.36
CA LEU A 29 15.77 -8.26 20.25
C LEU A 29 15.70 -9.25 21.41
N SER A 30 15.98 -10.52 21.20
CA SER A 30 15.87 -11.57 22.23
C SER A 30 16.74 -11.33 23.47
N LYS A 31 17.76 -10.45 23.36
CA LYS A 31 18.68 -10.08 24.45
C LYS A 31 18.14 -8.94 25.34
N LEU A 32 17.06 -8.29 24.91
CA LEU A 32 16.45 -7.17 25.60
C LEU A 32 15.28 -7.62 26.46
N ARG A 33 14.97 -6.84 27.50
CA ARG A 33 13.77 -7.06 28.31
C ARG A 33 12.52 -6.86 27.44
N GLY A 34 11.65 -7.88 27.36
CA GLY A 34 10.46 -7.88 26.48
C GLY A 34 10.80 -8.07 25.00
N GLY A 35 12.06 -8.34 24.68
CA GLY A 35 12.50 -8.51 23.31
C GLY A 35 12.04 -9.81 22.67
N SER A 36 11.89 -10.89 23.46
CA SER A 36 11.33 -12.15 22.96
C SER A 36 9.88 -12.00 22.54
N GLU A 37 9.06 -11.33 23.36
CA GLU A 37 7.66 -11.05 23.06
C GLU A 37 7.52 -10.15 21.82
N ALA A 38 8.39 -9.14 21.69
CA ALA A 38 8.43 -8.25 20.55
C ALA A 38 8.80 -9.00 19.26
N ARG A 39 9.86 -9.82 19.32
CA ARG A 39 10.29 -10.67 18.20
C ARG A 39 9.19 -11.62 17.77
N ASP A 40 8.56 -12.31 18.71
CA ASP A 40 7.53 -13.29 18.43
C ASP A 40 6.30 -12.60 17.79
N ALA A 41 5.90 -11.41 18.25
CA ALA A 41 4.81 -10.62 17.64
C ALA A 41 5.14 -10.16 16.21
N ILE A 42 6.39 -9.75 15.94
CA ILE A 42 6.83 -9.39 14.58
C ILE A 42 6.87 -10.65 13.71
N GLN A 43 7.39 -11.77 14.24
CA GLN A 43 7.47 -13.03 13.49
C GLN A 43 6.08 -13.57 13.15
N ASP A 44 5.11 -13.49 14.06
CA ASP A 44 3.72 -13.86 13.79
C ASP A 44 3.10 -13.01 12.68
N PHE A 45 3.39 -11.70 12.67
CA PHE A 45 2.98 -10.83 11.57
C PHE A 45 3.64 -11.23 10.25
N LEU A 46 4.95 -11.51 10.25
CA LEU A 46 5.68 -11.96 9.05
C LEU A 46 5.19 -13.32 8.56
N ASN A 47 4.83 -14.24 9.43
CA ASN A 47 4.25 -15.54 9.06
C ASN A 47 2.93 -15.38 8.29
N MET A 48 2.11 -14.38 8.66
CA MET A 48 0.83 -14.11 7.99
C MET A 48 0.97 -13.25 6.74
N TYR A 49 1.86 -12.24 6.77
CA TYR A 49 1.91 -11.17 5.77
C TYR A 49 3.29 -10.94 5.16
N GLY A 50 4.31 -11.68 5.57
CA GLY A 50 5.71 -11.47 5.14
C GLY A 50 5.95 -11.70 3.64
N MET A 51 5.01 -12.34 2.93
CA MET A 51 5.04 -12.46 1.46
C MET A 51 4.66 -11.14 0.75
N ARG A 52 4.17 -10.14 1.46
CA ARG A 52 3.80 -8.83 0.90
C ARG A 52 5.01 -7.91 0.76
N CYS A 53 4.86 -6.91 -0.08
CA CYS A 53 5.74 -5.74 -0.21
C CYS A 53 5.03 -4.64 -1.01
N VAL A 54 5.63 -3.48 -1.13
CA VAL A 54 5.20 -2.45 -2.07
C VAL A 54 5.42 -2.93 -3.50
N GLY A 55 4.41 -2.79 -4.36
CA GLY A 55 4.46 -3.32 -5.71
C GLY A 55 4.43 -4.85 -5.77
N GLU A 56 3.72 -5.50 -4.86
CA GLU A 56 3.71 -6.96 -4.61
C GLU A 56 3.34 -7.86 -5.79
N ILE A 57 2.85 -7.28 -6.90
CA ILE A 57 2.63 -8.01 -8.17
C ILE A 57 3.97 -8.30 -8.86
N ASP A 58 4.96 -7.44 -8.68
CA ASP A 58 6.31 -7.64 -9.20
C ASP A 58 7.04 -8.68 -8.32
N ILE A 59 7.35 -9.84 -8.90
CA ILE A 59 8.02 -10.94 -8.19
C ILE A 59 9.46 -10.60 -7.80
N THR A 60 10.09 -9.63 -8.48
CA THR A 60 11.47 -9.23 -8.22
C THR A 60 11.62 -8.41 -6.94
N ARG A 61 10.54 -7.75 -6.49
CA ARG A 61 10.55 -6.89 -5.30
C ARG A 61 10.85 -7.67 -4.02
N PRO A 62 11.75 -7.17 -3.15
CA PRO A 62 11.98 -7.76 -1.83
C PRO A 62 10.69 -7.84 -1.02
N ARG A 63 10.42 -8.99 -0.40
CA ARG A 63 9.26 -9.20 0.46
C ARG A 63 9.58 -8.81 1.90
N TRP A 64 8.56 -8.53 2.71
CA TRP A 64 8.79 -8.18 4.12
C TRP A 64 9.53 -9.25 4.92
N ASN A 65 9.37 -10.53 4.58
CA ASN A 65 10.14 -11.62 5.19
C ASN A 65 11.58 -11.72 4.66
N GLU A 66 11.90 -11.08 3.53
CA GLU A 66 13.27 -10.96 2.99
C GLU A 66 13.96 -9.69 3.50
N CYS A 67 13.20 -8.62 3.79
CA CYS A 67 13.63 -7.33 4.32
C CYS A 67 12.75 -6.88 5.49
N PRO A 68 12.83 -7.51 6.68
CA PRO A 68 11.97 -7.16 7.82
C PRO A 68 12.17 -5.74 8.35
N THR A 69 13.32 -5.13 8.11
CA THR A 69 13.61 -3.72 8.47
C THR A 69 12.61 -2.74 7.88
N THR A 70 12.01 -3.03 6.73
CA THR A 70 10.94 -2.23 6.11
C THR A 70 9.74 -2.01 7.06
N LEU A 71 9.49 -2.93 7.99
CA LEU A 71 8.39 -2.82 8.96
C LEU A 71 8.71 -1.89 10.14
N VAL A 72 9.98 -1.60 10.40
CA VAL A 72 10.42 -0.89 11.61
C VAL A 72 9.77 0.48 11.71
N GLN A 73 9.79 1.29 10.64
CA GLN A 73 9.20 2.62 10.64
C GLN A 73 7.67 2.58 10.84
N MET A 74 7.00 1.60 10.25
CA MET A 74 5.55 1.40 10.46
C MET A 74 5.23 1.02 11.91
N ILE A 75 6.05 0.17 12.53
CA ILE A 75 5.90 -0.22 13.94
C ILE A 75 6.12 1.00 14.84
N LEU A 76 7.22 1.72 14.65
CA LEU A 76 7.56 2.92 15.43
C LEU A 76 6.52 4.03 15.25
N GLY A 77 6.02 4.24 14.03
CA GLY A 77 4.92 5.14 13.74
C GLY A 77 3.67 4.77 14.54
N ASN A 78 3.30 3.50 14.59
CA ASN A 78 2.16 3.03 15.38
C ASN A 78 2.39 3.16 16.91
N VAL A 79 3.62 2.93 17.39
CA VAL A 79 3.98 3.16 18.80
C VAL A 79 3.81 4.62 19.18
N ARG A 80 4.25 5.55 18.32
CA ARG A 80 4.20 6.99 18.55
C ARG A 80 2.80 7.58 18.46
N ASN A 81 2.03 7.16 17.46
CA ASN A 81 0.80 7.83 17.03
C ASN A 81 -0.47 7.31 17.67
N PHE A 82 -0.47 6.12 18.29
CA PHE A 82 -1.68 5.48 18.77
C PHE A 82 -1.58 5.02 20.22
N GLU A 83 -2.70 5.08 20.93
CA GLU A 83 -2.83 4.51 22.26
C GLU A 83 -3.00 2.97 22.21
N PRO A 84 -2.65 2.26 23.30
CA PRO A 84 -2.87 0.82 23.39
C PRO A 84 -4.34 0.43 23.10
N GLY A 85 -4.53 -0.63 22.30
CA GLY A 85 -5.84 -1.16 21.96
C GLY A 85 -6.62 -0.35 20.92
N GLU A 86 -5.95 0.60 20.22
CA GLU A 86 -6.58 1.44 19.19
C GLU A 86 -7.16 0.60 18.04
N SER A 87 -6.51 -0.46 17.62
CA SER A 87 -7.03 -1.39 16.61
C SER A 87 -8.44 -1.89 16.97
N LYS A 88 -8.62 -2.34 18.21
CA LYS A 88 -9.90 -2.84 18.71
C LYS A 88 -10.94 -1.72 18.88
N ARG A 89 -10.51 -0.51 19.28
CA ARG A 89 -11.41 0.66 19.38
C ARG A 89 -11.95 1.05 18.02
N ARG A 90 -11.08 1.21 17.00
CA ARG A 90 -11.47 1.55 15.63
C ARG A 90 -12.39 0.52 15.02
N PHE A 91 -12.09 -0.77 15.18
CA PHE A 91 -12.97 -1.83 14.70
C PHE A 91 -14.37 -1.75 15.29
N ARG A 92 -14.48 -1.52 16.62
CA ARG A 92 -15.79 -1.37 17.30
C ARG A 92 -16.54 -0.12 16.84
N GLN A 93 -15.82 1.00 16.70
CA GLN A 93 -16.39 2.26 16.22
C GLN A 93 -16.92 2.10 14.79
N GLY A 94 -16.11 1.60 13.87
CA GLY A 94 -16.53 1.39 12.48
C GLY A 94 -17.74 0.47 12.35
N ARG A 95 -17.82 -0.59 13.21
CA ARG A 95 -19.01 -1.44 13.27
C ARG A 95 -20.26 -0.67 13.74
N GLN A 96 -20.13 0.20 14.74
CA GLN A 96 -21.24 1.01 15.24
C GLN A 96 -21.71 2.03 14.19
N GLU A 97 -20.78 2.70 13.52
CA GLU A 97 -21.05 3.64 12.44
C GLU A 97 -21.76 2.96 11.26
N ALA A 98 -21.30 1.77 10.87
CA ALA A 98 -21.93 0.98 9.82
C ALA A 98 -23.38 0.60 10.18
N LEU A 99 -23.65 0.21 11.42
CA LEU A 99 -25.00 -0.10 11.88
C LEU A 99 -25.90 1.15 12.00
N LYS A 100 -25.33 2.29 12.36
CA LYS A 100 -26.03 3.57 12.34
C LYS A 100 -26.40 3.96 10.92
N LYS A 101 -25.43 3.90 10.00
CA LYS A 101 -25.62 4.26 8.60
C LYS A 101 -26.63 3.34 7.90
N GLU A 102 -26.62 2.05 8.21
CA GLU A 102 -27.65 1.12 7.72
C GLU A 102 -29.05 1.58 8.09
N ARG A 103 -29.27 1.95 9.37
CA ARG A 103 -30.58 2.45 9.81
C ARG A 103 -31.02 3.69 9.03
N GLU A 104 -30.12 4.68 8.91
CA GLU A 104 -30.37 5.90 8.16
C GLU A 104 -30.73 5.62 6.68
N VAL A 105 -29.97 4.74 6.02
CA VAL A 105 -30.20 4.36 4.63
C VAL A 105 -31.54 3.64 4.43
N LEU A 106 -31.99 2.85 5.43
CA LEU A 106 -33.27 2.14 5.34
C LEU A 106 -34.49 3.00 5.66
N GLU A 107 -34.31 4.16 6.30
CA GLU A 107 -35.41 5.11 6.56
C GLU A 107 -35.90 5.78 5.28
N ALA A 108 -35.01 6.15 4.37
CA ALA A 108 -35.36 6.81 3.12
C ALA A 108 -36.31 5.99 2.22
N PRO A 109 -36.03 4.71 1.90
CA PRO A 109 -36.97 3.89 1.13
C PRO A 109 -38.30 3.65 1.86
N ARG A 110 -38.32 3.56 3.19
CA ARG A 110 -39.56 3.36 3.97
C ARG A 110 -40.58 4.49 3.82
N ALA A 111 -40.12 5.69 3.49
CA ALA A 111 -40.95 6.86 3.26
C ALA A 111 -41.64 6.87 1.89
N LEU A 112 -41.30 5.93 0.99
CA LEU A 112 -41.85 5.86 -0.38
C LEU A 112 -43.09 4.95 -0.44
N PRO A 113 -43.92 5.08 -1.50
CA PRO A 113 -44.86 4.02 -1.84
C PRO A 113 -44.12 2.70 -1.99
N ASP A 114 -44.67 1.60 -1.50
CA ASP A 114 -44.01 0.28 -1.41
C ASP A 114 -42.73 0.28 -0.53
N GLY A 115 -42.66 1.22 0.40
CA GLY A 115 -41.46 1.50 1.18
C GLY A 115 -40.96 0.33 2.00
N LYS A 116 -41.83 -0.56 2.45
CA LYS A 116 -41.45 -1.76 3.20
C LYS A 116 -40.66 -2.74 2.31
N GLU A 117 -41.17 -3.03 1.12
CA GLU A 117 -40.52 -3.94 0.17
C GLU A 117 -39.18 -3.39 -0.30
N LYS A 118 -39.11 -2.09 -0.65
CA LYS A 118 -37.87 -1.41 -1.02
C LYS A 118 -36.83 -1.42 0.10
N ALA A 119 -37.24 -1.25 1.35
CA ALA A 119 -36.33 -1.30 2.50
C ALA A 119 -35.79 -2.73 2.72
N GLU A 120 -36.63 -3.76 2.54
CA GLU A 120 -36.20 -5.16 2.64
C GLU A 120 -35.22 -5.52 1.50
N GLU A 121 -35.47 -5.09 0.27
CA GLU A 121 -34.54 -5.26 -0.85
C GLU A 121 -33.20 -4.55 -0.59
N THR A 122 -33.25 -3.28 -0.17
CA THR A 122 -32.05 -2.50 0.19
C THR A 122 -31.25 -3.18 1.28
N LYS A 123 -31.93 -3.70 2.33
CA LYS A 123 -31.28 -4.47 3.39
C LYS A 123 -30.58 -5.71 2.84
N GLY A 124 -31.22 -6.42 1.91
CA GLY A 124 -30.63 -7.58 1.23
C GLY A 124 -29.34 -7.22 0.46
N PHE A 125 -29.30 -6.05 -0.19
CA PHE A 125 -28.06 -5.57 -0.83
C PHE A 125 -26.98 -5.22 0.19
N ILE A 126 -27.30 -4.53 1.27
CA ILE A 126 -26.36 -4.21 2.35
C ILE A 126 -25.73 -5.49 2.91
N ASP A 127 -26.55 -6.49 3.21
CA ASP A 127 -26.07 -7.76 3.77
C ASP A 127 -25.15 -8.51 2.80
N ARG A 128 -25.49 -8.52 1.50
CA ARG A 128 -24.61 -9.10 0.46
C ARG A 128 -23.28 -8.36 0.37
N VAL A 129 -23.29 -7.02 0.34
CA VAL A 129 -22.05 -6.23 0.33
C VAL A 129 -21.19 -6.57 1.56
N ARG A 130 -21.76 -6.59 2.75
CA ARG A 130 -21.04 -6.93 3.99
C ARG A 130 -20.48 -8.34 3.98
N MET A 131 -21.21 -9.29 3.40
CA MET A 131 -20.77 -10.68 3.31
C MET A 131 -19.62 -10.85 2.34
N PHE A 132 -19.63 -10.15 1.20
CA PHE A 132 -18.72 -10.43 0.10
C PHE A 132 -17.59 -9.42 -0.07
N ILE A 133 -17.68 -8.20 0.49
CA ILE A 133 -16.67 -7.16 0.26
C ILE A 133 -15.26 -7.59 0.73
N GLY A 134 -15.15 -8.39 1.78
CA GLY A 134 -13.88 -8.90 2.26
C GLY A 134 -13.18 -9.85 1.28
N PHE A 135 -13.95 -10.52 0.43
CA PHE A 135 -13.38 -11.39 -0.61
C PHE A 135 -12.73 -10.64 -1.77
N ARG A 136 -12.95 -9.32 -1.88
CA ARG A 136 -12.35 -8.50 -2.94
C ARG A 136 -10.82 -8.57 -2.97
N GLU A 137 -10.18 -8.60 -1.79
CA GLU A 137 -8.71 -8.67 -1.67
C GLU A 137 -8.17 -10.10 -1.63
N TYR A 138 -9.03 -11.09 -1.38
CA TYR A 138 -8.61 -12.48 -1.21
C TYR A 138 -7.90 -13.08 -2.45
N PRO A 139 -8.37 -12.85 -3.70
CA PRO A 139 -7.67 -13.35 -4.88
C PRO A 139 -6.27 -12.80 -5.00
N LYS A 140 -6.07 -11.51 -4.70
CA LYS A 140 -4.75 -10.88 -4.71
C LYS A 140 -3.86 -11.46 -3.61
N TYR A 141 -4.37 -11.63 -2.39
CA TYR A 141 -3.65 -12.29 -1.30
C TYR A 141 -3.20 -13.70 -1.70
N GLY A 142 -4.10 -14.51 -2.25
CA GLY A 142 -3.79 -15.86 -2.70
C GLY A 142 -2.77 -15.90 -3.84
N MET A 143 -2.82 -14.95 -4.77
CA MET A 143 -1.86 -14.82 -5.87
C MET A 143 -0.47 -14.45 -5.34
N VAL A 144 -0.37 -13.43 -4.49
CA VAL A 144 0.90 -12.98 -3.91
C VAL A 144 1.55 -14.07 -3.05
N SER A 145 0.74 -14.82 -2.30
CA SER A 145 1.23 -15.99 -1.54
C SER A 145 1.87 -17.04 -2.45
N ARG A 146 1.30 -17.30 -3.63
CA ARG A 146 1.89 -18.21 -4.61
C ARG A 146 3.15 -17.61 -5.25
N TYR A 147 3.16 -16.32 -5.54
CA TYR A 147 4.35 -15.64 -6.06
C TYR A 147 5.54 -15.73 -5.11
N ALA A 148 5.30 -15.65 -3.80
CA ALA A 148 6.35 -15.85 -2.81
C ALA A 148 6.92 -17.29 -2.84
N VAL A 149 6.09 -18.30 -3.12
CA VAL A 149 6.56 -19.68 -3.31
C VAL A 149 7.41 -19.79 -4.57
N TYR A 150 6.95 -19.23 -5.68
CA TYR A 150 7.70 -19.24 -6.95
C TYR A 150 9.01 -18.47 -6.83
N LYS A 151 9.01 -17.31 -6.19
CA LYS A 151 10.22 -16.53 -5.94
C LYS A 151 11.26 -17.33 -5.16
N ARG A 152 10.86 -17.99 -4.06
CA ARG A 152 11.79 -18.83 -3.29
C ARG A 152 12.41 -19.95 -4.12
N ALA A 153 11.63 -20.59 -4.99
CA ALA A 153 12.14 -21.63 -5.88
C ALA A 153 13.13 -21.06 -6.91
N LEU A 154 12.81 -19.88 -7.49
CA LEU A 154 13.69 -19.19 -8.43
C LEU A 154 15.00 -18.75 -7.76
N MET A 155 14.92 -18.18 -6.54
CA MET A 155 16.13 -17.74 -5.83
C MET A 155 17.01 -18.91 -5.40
N ALA A 156 16.42 -20.03 -4.98
CA ALA A 156 17.19 -21.25 -4.70
C ALA A 156 17.88 -21.82 -5.94
N GLU A 157 17.29 -21.67 -7.12
CA GLU A 157 17.95 -22.04 -8.37
C GLU A 157 19.00 -21.00 -8.80
N ALA A 158 18.74 -19.70 -8.56
CA ALA A 158 19.73 -18.64 -8.79
C ALA A 158 21.00 -18.89 -7.97
N ASP A 159 20.88 -19.25 -6.68
CA ASP A 159 22.03 -19.62 -5.83
C ASP A 159 22.88 -20.73 -6.46
N ARG A 160 22.23 -21.77 -7.02
CA ARG A 160 22.95 -22.87 -7.70
C ARG A 160 23.67 -22.41 -8.96
N LEU A 161 23.02 -21.56 -9.74
CA LEU A 161 23.59 -21.01 -10.97
C LEU A 161 24.77 -20.07 -10.69
N VAL A 162 24.69 -19.27 -9.61
CA VAL A 162 25.81 -18.43 -9.13
C VAL A 162 26.97 -19.32 -8.66
N GLN A 163 26.70 -20.35 -7.83
CA GLN A 163 27.74 -21.29 -7.37
C GLN A 163 28.42 -22.03 -8.55
N ALA A 164 27.67 -22.31 -9.61
CA ALA A 164 28.17 -22.90 -10.83
C ALA A 164 28.85 -21.89 -11.81
N SER A 165 28.90 -20.60 -11.42
CA SER A 165 29.40 -19.49 -12.24
C SER A 165 28.70 -19.37 -13.60
N VAL A 166 27.42 -19.71 -13.66
CA VAL A 166 26.53 -19.58 -14.84
C VAL A 166 25.95 -18.18 -14.91
N ILE A 167 25.56 -17.62 -13.76
CA ILE A 167 25.17 -16.22 -13.60
C ILE A 167 26.05 -15.57 -12.52
N ARG A 168 26.12 -14.24 -12.47
CA ARG A 168 27.02 -13.49 -11.56
C ARG A 168 26.39 -13.18 -10.22
N GLU A 169 25.10 -12.89 -10.22
CA GLU A 169 24.29 -12.53 -9.05
C GLU A 169 22.88 -13.11 -9.18
N ASN A 170 22.23 -13.35 -8.06
CA ASN A 170 20.94 -14.03 -8.01
C ASN A 170 19.85 -13.31 -8.82
N GLU A 171 19.88 -11.98 -8.83
CA GLU A 171 18.91 -11.13 -9.52
C GLU A 171 18.95 -11.30 -11.05
N GLU A 172 20.05 -11.83 -11.60
CA GLU A 172 20.16 -12.08 -13.03
C GLU A 172 19.16 -13.11 -13.55
N ILE A 173 18.67 -14.00 -12.68
CA ILE A 173 17.63 -14.97 -13.03
C ILE A 173 16.35 -14.29 -13.54
N PHE A 174 16.03 -13.09 -13.06
CA PHE A 174 14.83 -12.34 -13.47
C PHE A 174 14.94 -11.70 -14.85
N TYR A 175 16.13 -11.69 -15.45
CA TYR A 175 16.36 -11.25 -16.83
C TYR A 175 16.30 -12.39 -17.84
N LEU A 176 16.05 -13.63 -17.39
CA LEU A 176 15.82 -14.80 -18.22
C LEU A 176 14.33 -15.09 -18.36
N ASN A 177 13.87 -15.46 -19.54
CA ASN A 177 12.56 -16.07 -19.67
C ASN A 177 12.60 -17.55 -19.23
N PHE A 178 11.44 -18.18 -19.08
CA PHE A 178 11.39 -19.56 -18.58
C PHE A 178 12.14 -20.58 -19.44
N GLN A 179 12.15 -20.40 -20.77
CA GLN A 179 12.88 -21.30 -21.67
C GLN A 179 14.40 -21.12 -21.50
N GLU A 180 14.86 -19.88 -21.44
CA GLU A 180 16.28 -19.54 -21.23
C GLU A 180 16.76 -20.04 -19.85
N LEU A 181 15.95 -19.89 -18.81
CA LEU A 181 16.23 -20.43 -17.47
C LEU A 181 16.33 -21.96 -17.51
N HIS A 182 15.36 -22.63 -18.14
CA HIS A 182 15.38 -24.08 -18.30
C HIS A 182 16.65 -24.56 -19.03
N ASP A 183 17.05 -23.86 -20.10
CA ASP A 183 18.25 -24.19 -20.85
C ASP A 183 19.53 -23.88 -20.05
N ALA A 184 19.57 -22.79 -19.29
CA ALA A 184 20.67 -22.45 -18.39
C ALA A 184 20.88 -23.52 -17.31
N VAL A 185 19.81 -24.00 -16.69
CA VAL A 185 19.86 -25.09 -15.69
C VAL A 185 20.38 -26.39 -16.31
N ARG A 186 19.93 -26.73 -17.53
CA ARG A 186 20.30 -27.99 -18.20
C ARG A 186 21.70 -27.99 -18.78
N THR A 187 22.14 -26.83 -19.31
CA THR A 187 23.43 -26.74 -20.08
C THR A 187 24.53 -26.09 -19.27
N SER A 188 24.23 -25.48 -18.13
CA SER A 188 25.14 -24.62 -17.35
C SER A 188 25.74 -23.49 -18.19
N ARG A 189 24.94 -22.91 -19.08
CA ARG A 189 25.35 -21.81 -19.97
C ARG A 189 24.25 -20.78 -20.08
N VAL A 190 24.62 -19.52 -20.12
CA VAL A 190 23.74 -18.38 -20.33
C VAL A 190 24.38 -17.39 -21.30
N ASP A 191 23.56 -16.60 -21.96
CA ASP A 191 24.04 -15.48 -22.78
C ASP A 191 24.19 -14.22 -21.91
N ASP A 192 25.39 -13.94 -21.44
CA ASP A 192 25.73 -12.77 -20.62
C ASP A 192 25.43 -11.45 -21.33
N GLU A 193 25.58 -11.40 -22.65
CA GLU A 193 25.32 -10.18 -23.44
C GLU A 193 23.79 -9.88 -23.40
N LEU A 194 22.97 -10.89 -23.57
CA LEU A 194 21.52 -10.77 -23.50
C LEU A 194 21.05 -10.25 -22.12
N ILE A 195 21.60 -10.78 -21.02
CA ILE A 195 21.33 -10.30 -19.66
C ILE A 195 21.73 -8.83 -19.54
N GLY A 196 22.93 -8.46 -20.00
CA GLY A 196 23.41 -7.08 -19.97
C GLY A 196 22.53 -6.12 -20.76
N GLN A 197 22.10 -6.51 -21.95
CA GLN A 197 21.17 -5.73 -22.77
C GLN A 197 19.83 -5.51 -22.05
N ARG A 198 19.24 -6.55 -21.44
CA ARG A 198 17.97 -6.47 -20.70
C ARG A 198 18.09 -5.62 -19.43
N LYS A 199 19.18 -5.72 -18.68
CA LYS A 199 19.47 -4.84 -17.53
C LYS A 199 19.51 -3.37 -17.96
N ASN A 200 20.18 -3.05 -19.06
CA ASN A 200 20.29 -1.69 -19.57
C ASN A 200 18.94 -1.17 -20.07
N ALA A 201 18.18 -1.99 -20.80
CA ALA A 201 16.83 -1.64 -21.24
C ALA A 201 15.90 -1.38 -20.05
N PHE A 202 15.94 -2.21 -19.01
CA PHE A 202 15.13 -2.04 -17.80
C PHE A 202 15.46 -0.73 -17.07
N LYS A 203 16.74 -0.39 -16.92
CA LYS A 203 17.17 0.91 -16.38
C LYS A 203 16.59 2.09 -17.17
N SER A 204 16.57 1.99 -18.49
CA SER A 204 15.98 3.03 -19.34
C SER A 204 14.47 3.13 -19.14
N TYR A 205 13.77 2.00 -18.98
CA TYR A 205 12.32 1.98 -18.73
C TYR A 205 11.95 2.57 -17.36
N GLN A 206 12.78 2.38 -16.34
CA GLN A 206 12.55 2.99 -15.02
C GLN A 206 12.54 4.53 -15.04
N ALA A 207 13.24 5.14 -16.00
CA ALA A 207 13.25 6.60 -16.18
C ALA A 207 12.00 7.15 -16.88
N LEU A 208 11.19 6.27 -17.47
CA LEU A 208 9.97 6.66 -18.20
C LEU A 208 8.79 6.83 -17.23
N THR A 209 7.92 7.78 -17.55
CA THR A 209 6.61 7.91 -16.89
C THR A 209 5.56 7.30 -17.81
N PRO A 210 5.00 6.12 -17.47
CA PRO A 210 4.00 5.48 -18.32
C PRO A 210 2.71 6.33 -18.36
N PRO A 211 1.99 6.35 -19.49
CA PRO A 211 0.69 7.01 -19.56
C PRO A 211 -0.33 6.27 -18.68
N ARG A 212 -1.31 7.01 -18.16
CA ARG A 212 -2.32 6.45 -17.25
C ARG A 212 -3.18 5.36 -17.92
N VAL A 213 -3.55 5.57 -19.16
CA VAL A 213 -4.39 4.65 -19.94
C VAL A 213 -3.85 4.60 -21.37
N PRO A 214 -3.11 3.55 -21.76
CA PRO A 214 -2.85 3.24 -23.16
C PRO A 214 -3.96 2.32 -23.69
N THR A 215 -4.35 2.50 -24.96
CA THR A 215 -5.20 1.56 -25.67
C THR A 215 -4.35 0.43 -26.27
N SER A 216 -4.96 -0.65 -26.74
CA SER A 216 -4.27 -1.80 -27.35
C SER A 216 -3.54 -1.45 -28.65
N ASP A 217 -3.91 -0.39 -29.32
CA ASP A 217 -3.30 0.16 -30.55
C ASP A 217 -2.27 1.26 -30.26
N GLY A 218 -2.01 1.55 -28.98
CA GLY A 218 -0.96 2.47 -28.54
C GLY A 218 -1.39 3.93 -28.40
N GLU A 219 -2.68 4.23 -28.54
CA GLU A 219 -3.19 5.58 -28.23
C GLU A 219 -3.13 5.86 -26.75
N ILE A 220 -2.75 7.10 -26.40
CA ILE A 220 -2.71 7.57 -25.02
C ILE A 220 -4.02 8.32 -24.74
N VAL A 221 -4.85 7.77 -23.85
CA VAL A 221 -6.07 8.45 -23.42
C VAL A 221 -5.74 9.48 -22.34
N THR A 222 -5.79 10.75 -22.71
CA THR A 222 -5.67 11.87 -21.79
C THR A 222 -7.07 12.33 -21.37
N GLY A 223 -7.44 12.07 -20.10
CA GLY A 223 -8.66 12.64 -19.52
C GLY A 223 -8.41 14.07 -19.05
N SER A 224 -9.27 15.01 -19.44
CA SER A 224 -9.28 16.33 -18.83
C SER A 224 -10.33 16.37 -17.73
N TYR A 225 -9.91 16.69 -16.50
CA TYR A 225 -10.88 17.00 -15.43
C TYR A 225 -11.44 18.41 -15.63
N ARG A 226 -12.73 18.61 -15.33
CA ARG A 226 -13.34 19.96 -15.37
C ARG A 226 -12.66 20.86 -14.34
N LYS A 227 -12.22 22.04 -14.80
CA LYS A 227 -11.53 23.05 -13.99
C LYS A 227 -12.37 24.33 -13.76
N ASP A 228 -13.60 24.34 -14.24
CA ASP A 228 -14.40 25.54 -14.45
C ASP A 228 -14.79 26.30 -13.15
N HIS A 229 -14.58 25.68 -11.97
CA HIS A 229 -14.96 26.25 -10.67
C HIS A 229 -13.80 26.28 -9.66
N LEU A 230 -12.57 26.04 -10.10
CA LEU A 230 -11.42 25.89 -9.19
C LEU A 230 -10.59 27.17 -9.11
N LEU A 231 -9.96 27.38 -7.96
CA LEU A 231 -8.98 28.44 -7.76
C LEU A 231 -7.80 28.28 -8.73
N ALA A 232 -7.27 29.38 -9.21
CA ALA A 232 -6.09 29.37 -10.07
C ALA A 232 -4.92 28.69 -9.32
N GLY A 233 -4.35 27.66 -9.92
CA GLY A 233 -3.24 26.89 -9.33
C GLY A 233 -3.65 25.64 -8.57
N ALA A 234 -4.94 25.34 -8.38
CA ALA A 234 -5.38 24.09 -7.79
C ALA A 234 -5.01 22.90 -8.66
N LEU A 235 -4.56 21.80 -8.03
CA LEU A 235 -4.32 20.53 -8.68
C LEU A 235 -5.61 19.71 -8.73
N VAL A 236 -5.88 19.07 -9.85
CA VAL A 236 -7.17 18.37 -10.09
C VAL A 236 -6.93 16.88 -10.25
N GLY A 237 -7.84 16.12 -9.69
CA GLY A 237 -7.86 14.65 -9.79
C GLY A 237 -9.28 14.09 -9.75
N LEU A 238 -9.39 12.82 -9.51
CA LEU A 238 -10.65 12.11 -9.36
C LEU A 238 -11.06 12.07 -7.87
N PRO A 239 -12.26 12.59 -7.52
CA PRO A 239 -12.79 12.46 -6.16
C PRO A 239 -13.15 11.00 -5.88
N VAL A 240 -12.59 10.41 -4.83
CA VAL A 240 -12.82 8.99 -4.51
C VAL A 240 -13.32 8.75 -3.09
N SER A 241 -13.12 9.71 -2.19
CA SER A 241 -13.66 9.67 -0.84
C SER A 241 -13.98 11.09 -0.40
N ALA A 242 -15.26 11.34 -0.14
CA ALA A 242 -15.79 12.67 0.13
C ALA A 242 -15.27 13.28 1.43
N GLY A 243 -15.30 14.61 1.48
CA GLY A 243 -14.89 15.43 2.61
C GLY A 243 -13.77 16.39 2.23
N THR A 244 -13.53 17.37 3.09
CA THR A 244 -12.47 18.37 2.92
C THR A 244 -11.57 18.37 4.16
N VAL A 245 -10.27 18.41 3.97
CA VAL A 245 -9.29 18.41 5.04
C VAL A 245 -8.10 19.31 4.72
N GLU A 246 -7.59 19.99 5.74
CA GLU A 246 -6.37 20.80 5.65
C GLU A 246 -5.27 20.17 6.51
N GLY A 247 -4.04 20.16 6.01
CA GLY A 247 -2.92 19.60 6.77
C GLY A 247 -1.58 19.78 6.13
N ARG A 248 -0.59 19.21 6.81
CA ARG A 248 0.76 19.11 6.32
C ARG A 248 0.85 17.97 5.31
N ALA A 249 1.31 18.25 4.11
CA ALA A 249 1.62 17.23 3.12
C ALA A 249 2.88 16.46 3.52
N ARG A 250 2.84 15.16 3.40
CA ARG A 250 4.02 14.30 3.48
C ARG A 250 4.15 13.55 2.16
N VAL A 251 5.19 13.92 1.41
CA VAL A 251 5.50 13.33 0.11
C VAL A 251 6.37 12.11 0.33
N ILE A 252 5.78 10.93 0.24
CA ILE A 252 6.43 9.66 0.53
C ILE A 252 6.42 8.81 -0.74
N LEU A 253 7.61 8.50 -1.24
CA LEU A 253 7.80 7.66 -2.43
C LEU A 253 8.14 6.22 -2.06
N ASP A 254 8.82 6.03 -0.93
CA ASP A 254 9.14 4.71 -0.37
C ASP A 254 8.51 4.57 1.02
N ILE A 255 7.86 3.43 1.25
CA ILE A 255 7.20 3.13 2.53
C ILE A 255 8.21 2.99 3.69
N ALA A 256 9.45 2.62 3.38
CA ALA A 256 10.53 2.52 4.36
C ALA A 256 10.89 3.88 4.97
N ASP A 257 10.68 4.97 4.22
CA ASP A 257 10.95 6.34 4.65
C ASP A 257 9.72 7.01 5.30
N ALA A 258 8.65 6.26 5.54
CA ALA A 258 7.37 6.80 5.96
C ALA A 258 7.35 7.26 7.42
N GLU A 259 7.75 8.50 7.67
CA GLU A 259 7.56 9.19 8.95
C GLU A 259 6.28 10.02 8.94
N LEU A 260 5.16 9.41 9.29
CA LEU A 260 3.84 10.06 9.37
C LEU A 260 3.46 10.37 10.81
N GLU A 261 2.83 11.51 11.00
CA GLU A 261 2.19 11.93 12.24
C GLU A 261 0.66 11.95 12.07
N VAL A 262 -0.05 11.81 13.18
CA VAL A 262 -1.52 11.94 13.17
C VAL A 262 -1.91 13.33 12.64
N GLY A 263 -2.69 13.33 11.57
CA GLY A 263 -3.16 14.57 10.95
C GLY A 263 -2.35 15.02 9.74
N ASP A 264 -1.36 14.24 9.30
CA ASP A 264 -0.70 14.46 8.02
C ASP A 264 -1.60 14.10 6.83
N ILE A 265 -1.28 14.64 5.67
CA ILE A 265 -1.87 14.29 4.38
C ILE A 265 -0.80 13.55 3.57
N LEU A 266 -1.05 12.28 3.27
CA LEU A 266 -0.13 11.49 2.46
C LEU A 266 -0.24 11.87 1.00
N VAL A 267 0.90 12.19 0.38
CA VAL A 267 1.04 12.41 -1.06
C VAL A 267 2.03 11.38 -1.61
N THR A 268 1.59 10.56 -2.54
CA THR A 268 2.44 9.50 -3.11
C THR A 268 2.08 9.20 -4.57
N THR A 269 2.90 8.41 -5.24
CA THR A 269 2.65 8.04 -6.63
C THR A 269 1.43 7.11 -6.73
N PHE A 270 1.38 6.06 -5.94
CA PHE A 270 0.28 5.09 -5.87
C PHE A 270 0.26 4.40 -4.51
N THR A 271 -0.85 3.74 -4.18
CA THR A 271 -0.93 2.88 -2.99
C THR A 271 -1.46 1.51 -3.33
N ASP A 272 -0.96 0.52 -2.62
CA ASP A 272 -1.40 -0.87 -2.65
C ASP A 272 -1.69 -1.39 -1.22
N PRO A 273 -2.07 -2.67 -1.02
CA PRO A 273 -2.39 -3.18 0.30
C PRO A 273 -1.29 -3.05 1.36
N SER A 274 -0.03 -2.95 0.95
CA SER A 274 1.10 -2.78 1.88
C SER A 274 1.10 -1.40 2.57
N TRP A 275 0.45 -0.40 1.96
CA TRP A 275 0.32 0.95 2.51
C TRP A 275 -0.78 1.07 3.58
N THR A 276 -1.66 0.07 3.70
CA THR A 276 -2.80 0.11 4.64
C THR A 276 -2.40 0.46 6.07
N PRO A 277 -1.28 -0.05 6.64
CA PRO A 277 -0.87 0.33 7.98
C PRO A 277 -0.58 1.82 8.18
N LEU A 278 -0.20 2.53 7.12
CA LEU A 278 0.08 3.97 7.15
C LEU A 278 -1.19 4.80 7.01
N LEU A 279 -2.17 4.33 6.24
CA LEU A 279 -3.42 5.07 6.00
C LEU A 279 -4.26 5.31 7.26
N VAL A 280 -4.01 4.56 8.32
CA VAL A 280 -4.70 4.75 9.60
C VAL A 280 -4.21 5.97 10.40
N ALA A 281 -3.02 6.50 10.11
CA ALA A 281 -2.43 7.64 10.80
C ALA A 281 -2.75 8.99 10.14
N ILE A 282 -3.08 8.98 8.87
CA ILE A 282 -3.31 10.20 8.07
C ILE A 282 -4.75 10.69 8.16
N LYS A 283 -4.98 11.92 7.76
CA LYS A 283 -6.33 12.51 7.66
C LYS A 283 -6.77 12.85 6.25
N GLY A 284 -5.87 12.73 5.25
CA GLY A 284 -6.16 12.93 3.84
C GLY A 284 -5.15 12.20 2.97
N HIS A 285 -5.52 11.95 1.72
CA HIS A 285 -4.70 11.17 0.80
C HIS A 285 -4.75 11.71 -0.63
N VAL A 286 -3.60 11.82 -1.26
CA VAL A 286 -3.43 12.27 -2.65
C VAL A 286 -2.52 11.31 -3.39
N THR A 287 -2.94 10.82 -4.58
CA THR A 287 -2.08 9.98 -5.42
C THR A 287 -2.03 10.45 -6.88
N GLU A 288 -0.89 10.22 -7.53
CA GLU A 288 -0.74 10.49 -8.97
C GLU A 288 -1.50 9.48 -9.82
N VAL A 289 -1.51 8.21 -9.39
CA VAL A 289 -2.18 7.11 -10.08
C VAL A 289 -3.26 6.51 -9.19
N GLY A 290 -4.43 6.31 -9.74
CA GLY A 290 -5.55 5.72 -9.03
C GLY A 290 -6.86 5.83 -9.79
N GLY A 291 -7.89 5.20 -9.26
CA GLY A 291 -9.25 5.21 -9.79
C GLY A 291 -10.26 4.86 -8.72
N LEU A 292 -11.56 4.92 -9.03
CA LEU A 292 -12.66 4.72 -8.08
C LEU A 292 -12.60 3.39 -7.32
N MET A 293 -12.04 2.35 -7.94
CA MET A 293 -12.04 0.98 -7.42
C MET A 293 -10.63 0.50 -7.01
N THR A 294 -9.63 1.39 -7.03
CA THR A 294 -8.28 1.04 -6.55
C THR A 294 -8.30 0.78 -5.05
N HIS A 295 -7.32 0.00 -4.56
CA HIS A 295 -7.23 -0.36 -3.14
C HIS A 295 -7.24 0.90 -2.24
N GLY A 296 -6.39 1.88 -2.53
CA GLY A 296 -6.33 3.13 -1.76
C GLY A 296 -7.64 3.90 -1.71
N ALA A 297 -8.39 3.95 -2.83
CA ALA A 297 -9.69 4.59 -2.89
C ALA A 297 -10.75 3.87 -2.05
N VAL A 298 -10.73 2.54 -2.03
CA VAL A 298 -11.65 1.74 -1.20
C VAL A 298 -11.33 1.92 0.28
N ILE A 299 -10.07 1.78 0.67
CA ILE A 299 -9.64 1.97 2.07
C ILE A 299 -9.91 3.40 2.54
N ALA A 300 -9.69 4.40 1.68
CA ALA A 300 -10.00 5.79 2.00
C ALA A 300 -11.49 5.97 2.36
N ARG A 301 -12.40 5.37 1.60
CA ARG A 301 -13.85 5.39 1.92
C ARG A 301 -14.17 4.62 3.20
N GLU A 302 -13.53 3.49 3.45
CA GLU A 302 -13.72 2.70 4.67
C GLU A 302 -13.29 3.46 5.92
N TYR A 303 -12.24 4.28 5.82
CA TYR A 303 -11.74 5.10 6.93
C TYR A 303 -12.29 6.54 6.94
N GLY A 304 -13.10 6.92 5.95
CA GLY A 304 -13.62 8.29 5.84
C GLY A 304 -12.52 9.32 5.58
N LEU A 305 -11.45 8.95 4.87
CA LEU A 305 -10.34 9.83 4.53
C LEU A 305 -10.66 10.62 3.27
N PRO A 306 -10.76 11.97 3.30
CA PRO A 306 -10.86 12.78 2.10
C PRO A 306 -9.71 12.47 1.15
N THR A 307 -10.04 12.05 -0.10
CA THR A 307 -9.03 11.53 -1.01
C THR A 307 -9.27 11.94 -2.45
N VAL A 308 -8.21 12.40 -3.09
CA VAL A 308 -8.15 12.71 -4.52
C VAL A 308 -7.06 11.86 -5.16
N VAL A 309 -7.42 11.08 -6.18
CA VAL A 309 -6.47 10.25 -6.93
C VAL A 309 -6.31 10.76 -8.37
N GLY A 310 -5.22 10.36 -9.01
CA GLY A 310 -4.96 10.78 -10.37
C GLY A 310 -4.55 12.25 -10.50
N VAL A 311 -4.00 12.82 -9.48
CA VAL A 311 -3.46 14.19 -9.48
C VAL A 311 -2.09 14.17 -10.17
N GLU A 312 -2.06 14.66 -11.40
CA GLU A 312 -0.85 14.60 -12.22
C GLU A 312 0.32 15.32 -11.56
N ARG A 313 1.47 14.64 -11.44
CA ARG A 313 2.71 15.15 -10.84
C ARG A 313 2.57 15.65 -9.40
N ALA A 314 1.60 15.16 -8.64
CA ALA A 314 1.38 15.60 -7.27
C ALA A 314 2.66 15.52 -6.41
N THR A 315 3.44 14.45 -6.54
CA THR A 315 4.69 14.26 -5.79
C THR A 315 5.83 15.21 -6.17
N ARG A 316 5.69 15.94 -7.29
CA ARG A 316 6.66 16.95 -7.75
C ARG A 316 6.17 18.36 -7.51
N LEU A 317 4.86 18.57 -7.54
CA LEU A 317 4.23 19.90 -7.41
C LEU A 317 3.94 20.27 -5.96
N ILE A 318 3.66 19.28 -5.12
CA ILE A 318 3.47 19.45 -3.68
C ILE A 318 4.80 19.19 -2.99
N LEU A 319 5.26 20.14 -2.19
CA LEU A 319 6.50 19.99 -1.43
C LEU A 319 6.23 19.25 -0.10
N ASP A 320 7.18 18.43 0.33
CA ASP A 320 7.10 17.80 1.66
C ASP A 320 7.05 18.89 2.75
N GLY A 321 6.15 18.73 3.71
CA GLY A 321 5.92 19.73 4.77
C GLY A 321 4.99 20.90 4.39
N GLN A 322 4.62 21.07 3.11
CA GLN A 322 3.73 22.12 2.66
C GLN A 322 2.31 21.96 3.22
N ARG A 323 1.66 23.08 3.56
CA ARG A 323 0.25 23.05 3.93
C ARG A 323 -0.64 22.99 2.70
N ILE A 324 -1.54 22.02 2.68
CA ILE A 324 -2.50 21.83 1.58
C ILE A 324 -3.91 21.60 2.13
N ARG A 325 -4.91 21.87 1.27
CA ARG A 325 -6.29 21.47 1.43
C ARG A 325 -6.61 20.40 0.39
N VAL A 326 -7.18 19.31 0.82
CA VAL A 326 -7.66 18.23 -0.06
C VAL A 326 -9.18 18.23 -0.01
N ASP A 327 -9.82 18.43 -1.14
CA ASP A 327 -11.26 18.28 -1.33
C ASP A 327 -11.57 17.00 -2.08
N GLY A 328 -11.88 15.96 -1.31
CA GLY A 328 -12.25 14.65 -1.84
C GLY A 328 -13.68 14.57 -2.35
N THR A 329 -14.48 15.64 -2.20
CA THR A 329 -15.85 15.74 -2.74
C THR A 329 -15.82 16.25 -4.18
N ASP A 330 -15.07 17.33 -4.41
CA ASP A 330 -14.98 18.00 -5.72
C ASP A 330 -13.72 17.57 -6.51
N GLY A 331 -12.78 16.87 -5.89
CA GLY A 331 -11.62 16.25 -6.55
C GLY A 331 -10.48 17.21 -6.86
N HIS A 332 -10.13 18.06 -5.92
CA HIS A 332 -9.00 18.98 -6.09
C HIS A 332 -8.14 19.13 -4.84
N VAL A 333 -6.94 19.65 -5.04
CA VAL A 333 -5.97 19.98 -4.00
C VAL A 333 -5.55 21.43 -4.15
N GLU A 334 -5.63 22.20 -3.08
CA GLU A 334 -5.23 23.60 -3.01
C GLU A 334 -3.98 23.76 -2.15
N PHE A 335 -3.12 24.69 -2.53
CA PHE A 335 -2.00 25.13 -1.72
C PHE A 335 -2.48 26.17 -0.71
N LEU A 336 -2.09 26.00 0.55
CA LEU A 336 -2.36 26.96 1.62
C LEU A 336 -1.06 27.71 1.93
N ASP A 337 -1.16 29.02 2.07
CA ASP A 337 -0.03 29.91 2.41
C ASP A 337 0.54 29.63 3.82
#